data_2d553cca82ded093d1b25ae28d0f1185
#
_entry.id   2d553cca82ded093d1b25ae28d0f1185
#
_cell.length_a   1.000
_cell.length_b   1.000
_cell.length_c   1.000
_cell.angle_alpha   90.00
_cell.angle_beta   90.00
_cell.angle_gamma   90.00
#
_symmetry.space_group_name_H-M   'P 1'
#
loop_
_entity.id
_entity.type
_entity.pdbx_description
1 polymer ?
#
loop_
_entity_poly.entity_id
_entity_poly.type
_entity_poly.pdbx_seq_one_letter_code
_entity_poly.pdbx_strand_id
1 'polypeptide(L)'
;MGLCHTPYAIMSRMEDIISLCKRRGFIYQGSEVYGGLAGTWDWGPLGVALKRNVMQQWWHFFVDCRPDIYGVDAAIIMNPKTWQASGHVATFADPLVDDVVTHRRFRADHLLKDNGI
;
A
#
# COMPACT_ATOMS: atom_id res chain seq x y z
N MET A 1 -13.52 11.71 -42.12
CA MET A 1 -13.64 11.92 -40.67
C MET A 1 -12.52 11.11 -40.01
N GLY A 2 -11.39 11.78 -39.74
CA GLY A 2 -10.20 11.16 -39.13
C GLY A 2 -10.36 11.09 -37.63
N LEU A 3 -10.36 9.87 -37.09
CA LEU A 3 -10.25 9.63 -35.67
C LEU A 3 -8.81 10.00 -35.24
N CYS A 4 -8.71 11.09 -34.48
CA CYS A 4 -7.47 11.54 -33.88
C CYS A 4 -7.09 10.51 -32.81
N HIS A 5 -6.22 9.58 -33.15
CA HIS A 5 -5.53 8.72 -32.18
C HIS A 5 -4.50 9.57 -31.46
N THR A 6 -4.87 10.15 -30.33
CA THR A 6 -3.90 10.64 -29.37
C THR A 6 -3.20 9.45 -28.74
N PRO A 7 -1.87 9.31 -28.84
CA PRO A 7 -1.16 8.26 -28.15
C PRO A 7 -1.16 8.57 -26.66
N TYR A 8 -2.06 7.96 -25.90
CA TYR A 8 -1.93 7.88 -24.44
C TYR A 8 -0.83 6.90 -24.07
N ALA A 9 0.39 7.28 -24.32
CA ALA A 9 1.56 6.60 -23.81
C ALA A 9 2.40 7.63 -23.04
N ILE A 10 1.79 8.20 -21.99
CA ILE A 10 2.59 8.86 -20.95
C ILE A 10 2.59 7.85 -19.81
N MET A 11 3.63 7.03 -19.76
CA MET A 11 4.03 6.40 -18.50
C MET A 11 4.43 7.54 -17.58
N SER A 12 3.45 8.08 -16.85
CA SER A 12 3.70 9.07 -15.83
C SER A 12 4.63 8.44 -14.78
N ARG A 13 5.74 9.10 -14.50
CA ARG A 13 6.62 8.66 -13.43
C ARG A 13 5.83 8.67 -12.13
N MET A 14 6.13 7.76 -11.21
CA MET A 14 5.45 7.68 -9.91
C MET A 14 5.46 9.04 -9.19
N GLU A 15 6.53 9.80 -9.34
CA GLU A 15 6.68 11.16 -8.79
C GLU A 15 5.65 12.14 -9.35
N ASP A 16 5.31 12.05 -10.63
CA ASP A 16 4.29 12.90 -11.26
C ASP A 16 2.89 12.57 -10.71
N ILE A 17 2.61 11.28 -10.49
CA ILE A 17 1.37 10.83 -9.89
C ILE A 17 1.25 11.33 -8.45
N ILE A 18 2.29 11.17 -7.64
CA ILE A 18 2.33 11.64 -6.26
C ILE A 18 2.13 13.16 -6.21
N SER A 19 2.85 13.91 -7.07
CA SER A 19 2.72 15.36 -7.18
C SER A 19 1.30 15.78 -7.55
N LEU A 20 0.69 15.11 -8.52
CA LEU A 20 -0.70 15.36 -8.92
C LEU A 20 -1.66 15.07 -7.77
N CYS A 21 -1.50 13.94 -7.08
CA CYS A 21 -2.35 13.53 -5.98
C CYS A 21 -2.29 14.54 -4.81
N LYS A 22 -1.11 15.05 -4.47
CA LYS A 22 -0.95 16.11 -3.46
C LYS A 22 -1.67 17.39 -3.88
N ARG A 23 -1.40 17.89 -5.08
CA ARG A 23 -1.98 19.15 -5.58
C ARG A 23 -3.51 19.11 -5.70
N ARG A 24 -4.07 17.93 -5.97
CA ARG A 24 -5.51 17.74 -6.15
C ARG A 24 -6.23 17.33 -4.87
N GLY A 25 -5.52 17.15 -3.75
CA GLY A 25 -6.13 16.78 -2.47
C GLY A 25 -6.58 15.33 -2.40
N PHE A 26 -5.87 14.42 -3.06
CA PHE A 26 -6.04 12.98 -2.87
C PHE A 26 -5.31 12.49 -1.65
N ILE A 27 -4.05 12.92 -1.49
CA ILE A 27 -3.20 12.53 -0.36
C ILE A 27 -2.41 13.73 0.16
N TYR A 28 -2.08 13.67 1.45
CA TYR A 28 -1.15 14.57 2.10
C TYR A 28 -0.15 13.74 2.91
N GLN A 29 1.01 14.29 3.19
CA GLN A 29 1.95 13.61 4.09
C GLN A 29 1.41 13.65 5.51
N GLY A 30 1.41 12.51 6.19
CA GLY A 30 0.97 12.42 7.58
C GLY A 30 1.83 13.30 8.47
N SER A 31 1.19 14.06 9.37
CA SER A 31 1.85 14.98 10.30
C SER A 31 2.70 16.07 9.64
N GLU A 32 2.32 16.54 8.44
CA GLU A 32 3.11 17.48 7.62
C GLU A 32 3.44 18.78 8.39
N VAL A 33 2.52 19.27 9.22
CA VAL A 33 2.71 20.48 10.05
C VAL A 33 3.89 20.35 11.02
N TYR A 34 4.24 19.12 11.39
CA TYR A 34 5.34 18.83 12.31
C TYR A 34 6.59 18.27 11.58
N GLY A 35 6.68 18.49 10.28
CA GLY A 35 7.81 18.01 9.47
C GLY A 35 7.55 16.68 8.75
N GLY A 36 6.39 16.11 8.93
CA GLY A 36 5.98 14.86 8.29
C GLY A 36 6.63 13.61 8.90
N LEU A 37 6.07 12.45 8.56
CA LEU A 37 6.65 11.15 8.90
C LEU A 37 6.82 10.35 7.61
N ALA A 38 8.03 9.88 7.35
CA ALA A 38 8.36 9.13 6.15
C ALA A 38 7.45 7.90 5.99
N GLY A 39 6.90 7.72 4.80
CA GLY A 39 6.05 6.57 4.47
C GLY A 39 4.61 6.63 5.01
N THR A 40 4.21 7.70 5.69
CA THR A 40 2.83 7.89 6.18
C THR A 40 2.09 8.94 5.37
N TRP A 41 0.82 8.62 5.06
CA TRP A 41 -0.02 9.46 4.21
C TRP A 41 -1.43 9.57 4.77
N ASP A 42 -1.97 10.78 4.75
CA ASP A 42 -3.36 11.05 5.07
C ASP A 42 -4.19 11.16 3.79
N TRP A 43 -5.42 10.66 3.83
CA TRP A 43 -6.33 10.77 2.71
C TRP A 43 -6.99 12.14 2.69
N GLY A 44 -6.80 12.88 1.61
CA GLY A 44 -7.54 14.11 1.36
C GLY A 44 -8.98 13.84 0.89
N PRO A 45 -9.81 14.87 0.71
CA PRO A 45 -11.22 14.72 0.36
C PRO A 45 -11.48 13.87 -0.90
N LEU A 46 -10.71 14.10 -1.95
CA LEU A 46 -10.82 13.30 -3.18
C LEU A 46 -10.29 11.88 -3.00
N GLY A 47 -9.25 11.71 -2.19
CA GLY A 47 -8.71 10.39 -1.84
C GLY A 47 -9.70 9.54 -1.07
N VAL A 48 -10.38 10.12 -0.08
CA VAL A 48 -11.45 9.44 0.68
C VAL A 48 -12.58 9.00 -0.24
N ALA A 49 -13.04 9.89 -1.14
CA ALA A 49 -14.10 9.56 -2.09
C ALA A 49 -13.69 8.41 -3.02
N LEU A 50 -12.49 8.47 -3.59
CA LEU A 50 -11.96 7.41 -4.44
C LEU A 50 -11.82 6.09 -3.68
N LYS A 51 -11.23 6.11 -2.49
CA LYS A 51 -11.07 4.93 -1.62
C LYS A 51 -12.42 4.26 -1.34
N ARG A 52 -13.43 5.04 -0.96
CA ARG A 52 -14.78 4.53 -0.70
C ARG A 52 -15.40 3.88 -1.94
N ASN A 53 -15.30 4.54 -3.09
CA ASN A 53 -15.82 4.00 -4.34
C ASN A 53 -15.16 2.66 -4.70
N VAL A 54 -13.84 2.56 -4.58
CA VAL A 54 -13.11 1.30 -4.82
C VAL A 54 -13.55 0.21 -3.85
N MET A 55 -13.65 0.52 -2.55
CA MET A 55 -14.09 -0.45 -1.54
C MET A 55 -15.53 -0.92 -1.77
N GLN A 56 -16.44 -0.01 -2.12
CA GLN A 56 -17.84 -0.34 -2.41
C GLN A 56 -17.96 -1.22 -3.66
N GLN A 57 -17.23 -0.89 -4.73
CA GLN A 57 -17.25 -1.70 -5.95
C GLN A 57 -16.67 -3.09 -5.70
N TRP A 58 -15.58 -3.18 -4.94
CA TRP A 58 -15.00 -4.45 -4.54
C TRP A 58 -16.00 -5.30 -3.74
N TRP A 59 -16.61 -4.70 -2.71
CA TRP A 59 -17.60 -5.39 -1.88
C TRP A 59 -18.80 -5.84 -2.68
N HIS A 60 -19.36 -4.94 -3.48
CA HIS A 60 -20.49 -5.24 -4.35
C HIS A 60 -20.20 -6.43 -5.28
N PHE A 61 -19.06 -6.39 -5.96
CA PHE A 61 -18.70 -7.42 -6.93
C PHE A 61 -18.38 -8.78 -6.30
N PHE A 62 -17.65 -8.78 -5.20
CA PHE A 62 -17.16 -10.02 -4.60
C PHE A 62 -18.07 -10.59 -3.49
N VAL A 63 -18.90 -9.78 -2.87
CA VAL A 63 -19.80 -10.20 -1.78
C VAL A 63 -21.27 -10.11 -2.18
N ASP A 64 -21.77 -8.91 -2.52
CA ASP A 64 -23.22 -8.72 -2.71
C ASP A 64 -23.77 -9.45 -3.94
N CYS A 65 -22.98 -9.56 -5.01
CA CYS A 65 -23.36 -10.25 -6.23
C CYS A 65 -23.19 -11.78 -6.16
N ARG A 66 -22.79 -12.32 -5.03
CA ARG A 66 -22.51 -13.75 -4.87
C ARG A 66 -23.35 -14.38 -3.75
N PRO A 67 -24.15 -15.41 -4.06
CA PRO A 67 -25.00 -16.05 -3.06
C PRO A 67 -24.23 -17.00 -2.10
N ASP A 68 -22.98 -17.32 -2.44
CA ASP A 68 -22.12 -18.27 -1.73
C ASP A 68 -21.07 -17.58 -0.84
N ILE A 69 -21.06 -16.24 -0.78
CA ILE A 69 -20.10 -15.48 0.02
C ILE A 69 -20.80 -14.59 1.02
N TYR A 70 -20.28 -14.58 2.23
CA TYR A 70 -20.75 -13.72 3.32
C TYR A 70 -19.60 -12.84 3.82
N GLY A 71 -19.88 -11.55 4.01
CA GLY A 71 -18.90 -10.62 4.57
C GLY A 71 -18.70 -10.83 6.06
N VAL A 72 -17.44 -10.86 6.49
CA VAL A 72 -17.05 -10.93 7.90
C VAL A 72 -16.07 -9.81 8.20
N ASP A 73 -16.32 -9.07 9.26
CA ASP A 73 -15.39 -8.06 9.78
C ASP A 73 -14.77 -8.59 11.07
N ALA A 74 -13.64 -9.27 10.93
CA ALA A 74 -12.94 -9.89 12.06
C ALA A 74 -12.05 -8.87 12.79
N ALA A 75 -11.89 -9.06 14.10
CA ALA A 75 -10.97 -8.23 14.89
C ALA A 75 -9.52 -8.37 14.39
N ILE A 76 -8.85 -7.23 14.27
CA ILE A 76 -7.43 -7.20 13.87
C ILE A 76 -6.56 -7.82 14.97
N ILE A 77 -6.88 -7.55 16.25
CA ILE A 77 -6.18 -8.13 17.39
C ILE A 77 -6.82 -9.48 17.71
N MET A 78 -6.04 -10.53 17.59
CA MET A 78 -6.47 -11.91 17.80
C MET A 78 -5.65 -12.59 18.88
N ASN A 79 -6.16 -13.75 19.37
CA ASN A 79 -5.38 -14.58 20.28
C ASN A 79 -4.09 -15.06 19.60
N PRO A 80 -2.91 -14.98 20.26
CA PRO A 80 -1.64 -15.41 19.67
C PRO A 80 -1.62 -16.85 19.13
N LYS A 81 -2.45 -17.73 19.69
CA LYS A 81 -2.60 -19.11 19.20
C LYS A 81 -3.11 -19.20 17.77
N THR A 82 -3.87 -18.20 17.30
CA THR A 82 -4.33 -18.12 15.90
C THR A 82 -3.14 -18.04 14.95
N TRP A 83 -2.15 -17.23 15.30
CA TRP A 83 -0.93 -17.06 14.51
C TRP A 83 0.03 -18.24 14.61
N GLN A 84 0.03 -18.93 15.75
CA GLN A 84 0.77 -20.19 15.90
C GLN A 84 0.14 -21.29 15.02
N ALA A 85 -1.19 -21.44 15.07
CA ALA A 85 -1.89 -22.45 14.28
C ALA A 85 -1.77 -22.23 12.77
N SER A 86 -1.75 -20.98 12.32
CA SER A 86 -1.57 -20.63 10.90
C SER A 86 -0.11 -20.69 10.43
N GLY A 87 0.86 -20.94 11.32
CA GLY A 87 2.28 -21.02 11.02
C GLY A 87 2.99 -19.66 10.85
N HIS A 88 2.26 -18.56 10.94
CA HIS A 88 2.85 -17.22 10.74
C HIS A 88 3.95 -16.90 11.73
N VAL A 89 3.85 -17.33 12.99
CA VAL A 89 4.86 -17.06 14.02
C VAL A 89 6.21 -17.68 13.68
N ALA A 90 6.21 -18.86 13.05
CA ALA A 90 7.44 -19.58 12.72
C ALA A 90 8.15 -19.01 11.47
N THR A 91 7.42 -18.33 10.59
CA THR A 91 7.92 -17.87 9.28
C THR A 91 8.15 -16.37 9.21
N PHE A 92 7.73 -15.61 10.20
CA PHE A 92 7.77 -14.14 10.22
C PHE A 92 9.12 -13.58 10.75
N ALA A 93 10.22 -14.13 10.26
CA ALA A 93 11.54 -13.60 10.54
C ALA A 93 12.16 -13.07 9.24
N ASP A 94 12.08 -11.76 9.03
CA ASP A 94 12.87 -11.12 7.99
C ASP A 94 14.36 -11.23 8.36
N PRO A 95 15.23 -11.72 7.46
CA PRO A 95 16.66 -11.71 7.70
C PRO A 95 17.16 -10.25 7.67
N LEU A 96 17.35 -9.68 8.86
CA LEU A 96 17.82 -8.30 9.00
C LEU A 96 19.33 -8.30 9.29
N VAL A 97 20.04 -7.35 8.68
CA VAL A 97 21.46 -7.06 8.92
C VAL A 97 21.63 -5.59 9.26
N ASP A 98 22.51 -5.32 10.21
CA ASP A 98 22.85 -3.96 10.60
C ASP A 98 24.22 -3.60 10.00
N ASP A 99 24.29 -2.44 9.35
CA ASP A 99 25.56 -1.87 8.90
C ASP A 99 26.35 -1.35 10.11
N VAL A 100 27.54 -1.87 10.27
CA VAL A 100 28.41 -1.57 11.43
C VAL A 100 28.86 -0.10 11.45
N VAL A 101 28.96 0.54 10.29
CA VAL A 101 29.47 1.92 10.17
C VAL A 101 28.34 2.94 10.33
N THR A 102 27.23 2.73 9.64
CA THR A 102 26.12 3.70 9.60
C THR A 102 25.01 3.38 10.61
N HIS A 103 25.06 2.22 11.27
CA HIS A 103 24.02 1.69 12.16
C HIS A 103 22.62 1.63 11.51
N ARG A 104 22.58 1.54 10.17
CA ARG A 104 21.34 1.38 9.43
C ARG A 104 20.99 -0.09 9.29
N ARG A 105 19.70 -0.38 9.41
CA ARG A 105 19.15 -1.73 9.27
C ARG A 105 18.63 -1.96 7.86
N PHE A 106 19.00 -3.10 7.28
CA PHE A 106 18.62 -3.52 5.94
C PHE A 106 18.08 -4.95 5.95
N ARG A 107 17.26 -5.28 4.98
CA ARG A 107 16.89 -6.67 4.70
C ARG A 107 18.03 -7.32 3.92
N ALA A 108 18.52 -8.46 4.40
CA ALA A 108 19.63 -9.18 3.76
C ALA A 108 19.28 -9.67 2.36
N ASP A 109 18.04 -10.14 2.13
CA ASP A 109 17.53 -10.58 0.85
C ASP A 109 17.50 -9.46 -0.20
N HIS A 110 17.17 -8.22 0.19
CA HIS A 110 17.22 -7.06 -0.69
C HIS A 110 18.66 -6.67 -1.03
N LEU A 111 19.56 -6.65 -0.03
CA LEU A 111 20.96 -6.33 -0.27
C LEU A 111 21.63 -7.30 -1.24
N LEU A 112 21.36 -8.60 -1.11
CA LEU A 112 21.89 -9.61 -2.01
C LEU A 112 21.38 -9.37 -3.44
N LYS A 113 20.09 -9.17 -3.60
CA LYS A 113 19.47 -8.92 -4.90
C LYS A 113 19.99 -7.64 -5.58
N ASP A 114 20.16 -6.55 -4.82
CA ASP A 114 20.63 -5.26 -5.34
C ASP A 114 22.10 -5.30 -5.75
N ASN A 115 22.89 -6.21 -5.17
CA ASN A 115 24.29 -6.44 -5.52
C ASN A 115 24.51 -7.61 -6.49
N GLY A 116 23.44 -8.22 -7.03
CA GLY A 116 23.53 -9.26 -8.04
C GLY A 116 24.07 -10.61 -7.56
N ILE A 117 23.88 -10.90 -6.26
CA ILE A 117 24.29 -12.15 -5.59
C ILE A 117 23.07 -13.05 -5.36
#